data_81b493b172fcf0b77e0ae542ec27c870
#
_entry.id   81b493b172fcf0b77e0ae542ec27c870
#
_cell.length_a   1.000
_cell.length_b   1.000
_cell.length_c   1.000
_cell.angle_alpha   90.00
_cell.angle_beta   90.00
_cell.angle_gamma   90.00
#
_symmetry.space_group_name_H-M   'P 1'
#
loop_
_entity.id
_entity.type
_entity.pdbx_description
1 polymer ?
#
loop_
_entity_poly.entity_id
_entity_poly.type
_entity_poly.pdbx_seq_one_letter_code
_entity_poly.pdbx_strand_id
1 'polypeptide(L)'
;MNMDTIKEIDVKSVMTKSSLPVGGYSVNPYVGCPHACRYCYASFMKRFTGHTEPWGTFLDVKNWKPITNPHKYDGERVVIGSVTDGYNPYEEEFHRTRRLLEELRGSDAEIMICTKSDLVLRDLDLLKSFPKVTVSWSVNTLDEQFCADMDNAVSIERRLKAMRQTYEAGIRTVCFVSPIFPRITDVKAIIEEVKDYADLIWLENLNLRGQFKGGIMTYIREKYPDLIPLYEEIYNKKLRMRAE
;
A
#
# COMPACT_ATOMS: atom_id res chain seq x y z
N MET A 1 -6.58 -15.96 -6.33
CA MET A 1 -7.44 -15.99 -5.12
C MET A 1 -8.81 -15.52 -5.53
N ASN A 2 -9.87 -16.26 -5.19
CA ASN A 2 -11.22 -15.80 -5.50
C ASN A 2 -11.65 -14.81 -4.43
N MET A 3 -12.16 -13.65 -4.85
CA MET A 3 -12.85 -12.72 -3.98
C MET A 3 -14.26 -13.26 -3.70
N ASP A 4 -14.72 -13.14 -2.46
CA ASP A 4 -16.08 -13.55 -2.09
C ASP A 4 -17.12 -12.64 -2.76
N THR A 5 -16.79 -11.35 -2.86
CA THR A 5 -17.68 -10.33 -3.41
C THR A 5 -16.88 -9.28 -4.19
N ILE A 6 -17.28 -9.03 -5.44
CA ILE A 6 -16.83 -7.88 -6.23
C ILE A 6 -18.07 -7.15 -6.70
N LYS A 7 -18.15 -5.84 -6.47
CA LYS A 7 -19.26 -5.02 -6.96
C LYS A 7 -18.81 -3.61 -7.32
N GLU A 8 -19.50 -3.04 -8.29
CA GLU A 8 -19.32 -1.63 -8.65
C GLU A 8 -20.23 -0.76 -7.77
N ILE A 9 -19.69 0.35 -7.30
CA ILE A 9 -20.39 1.32 -6.45
C ILE A 9 -20.23 2.73 -6.99
N ASP A 10 -21.30 3.52 -6.98
CA ASP A 10 -21.24 4.92 -7.35
C ASP A 10 -20.81 5.80 -6.18
N VAL A 11 -19.83 6.68 -6.44
CA VAL A 11 -19.37 7.66 -5.47
C VAL A 11 -19.47 9.08 -6.03
N LYS A 12 -19.68 10.07 -5.16
CA LYS A 12 -19.75 11.48 -5.57
C LYS A 12 -18.43 11.98 -6.15
N SER A 13 -17.32 11.55 -5.59
CA SER A 13 -15.95 11.91 -5.99
C SER A 13 -14.98 10.83 -5.52
N VAL A 14 -14.00 10.51 -6.35
CA VAL A 14 -12.86 9.67 -5.96
C VAL A 14 -11.81 10.51 -5.21
N MET A 15 -11.78 11.83 -5.43
CA MET A 15 -10.87 12.79 -4.81
C MET A 15 -11.36 13.18 -3.42
N THR A 16 -10.71 12.69 -2.37
CA THR A 16 -11.04 12.99 -0.98
C THR A 16 -9.93 13.85 -0.38
N LYS A 17 -10.28 15.04 0.18
CA LYS A 17 -9.31 15.86 0.93
C LYS A 17 -8.66 15.02 2.02
N SER A 18 -7.33 15.01 2.04
CA SER A 18 -6.56 14.24 3.02
C SER A 18 -6.52 14.94 4.36
N SER A 19 -6.71 14.19 5.44
CA SER A 19 -6.38 14.63 6.81
C SER A 19 -5.00 14.15 7.27
N LEU A 20 -4.27 13.46 6.39
CA LEU A 20 -2.92 12.98 6.69
C LEU A 20 -1.92 14.16 6.71
N PRO A 21 -0.81 14.06 7.47
CA PRO A 21 0.21 15.11 7.52
C PRO A 21 0.80 15.49 6.15
N VAL A 22 0.74 14.58 5.19
CA VAL A 22 1.21 14.80 3.80
C VAL A 22 0.32 15.79 3.03
N GLY A 23 -0.88 16.13 3.52
CA GLY A 23 -1.80 17.07 2.88
C GLY A 23 -2.41 16.56 1.57
N GLY A 24 -3.02 17.48 0.80
CA GLY A 24 -3.55 17.22 -0.53
C GLY A 24 -4.79 16.31 -0.55
N TYR A 25 -4.80 15.33 -1.44
CA TYR A 25 -5.91 14.40 -1.64
C TYR A 25 -5.47 12.94 -1.42
N SER A 26 -6.28 12.20 -0.68
CA SER A 26 -6.17 10.75 -0.57
C SER A 26 -7.16 10.09 -1.54
N VAL A 27 -6.66 9.28 -2.43
CA VAL A 27 -7.44 8.71 -3.52
C VAL A 27 -7.31 7.19 -3.51
N ASN A 28 -8.45 6.53 -3.38
CA ASN A 28 -8.53 5.08 -3.38
C ASN A 28 -9.66 4.67 -4.34
N PRO A 29 -9.33 4.25 -5.57
CA PRO A 29 -10.32 3.87 -6.57
C PRO A 29 -11.15 2.64 -6.20
N TYR A 30 -10.72 1.92 -5.17
CA TYR A 30 -11.35 0.71 -4.65
C TYR A 30 -11.63 0.83 -3.16
N VAL A 31 -12.47 -0.08 -2.63
CA VAL A 31 -12.62 -0.35 -1.20
C VAL A 31 -12.44 -1.84 -0.97
N GLY A 32 -11.69 -2.22 0.05
CA GLY A 32 -11.14 -3.58 0.16
C GLY A 32 -9.82 -3.68 -0.60
N CYS A 33 -9.06 -4.76 -0.36
CA CYS A 33 -7.77 -4.97 -1.02
C CYS A 33 -7.45 -6.46 -1.13
N PRO A 34 -7.38 -7.01 -2.36
CA PRO A 34 -7.11 -8.44 -2.60
C PRO A 34 -5.74 -8.92 -2.11
N HIS A 35 -4.81 -7.99 -1.84
CA HIS A 35 -3.52 -8.37 -1.25
C HIS A 35 -3.67 -8.97 0.14
N ALA A 36 -4.78 -8.73 0.84
CA ALA A 36 -5.17 -9.38 2.10
C ALA A 36 -4.05 -9.45 3.15
N CYS A 37 -3.20 -8.40 3.22
CA CYS A 37 -2.06 -8.37 4.12
C CYS A 37 -2.50 -8.65 5.57
N ARG A 38 -1.87 -9.61 6.24
CA ARG A 38 -2.18 -9.98 7.63
C ARG A 38 -1.96 -8.85 8.63
N TYR A 39 -1.10 -7.90 8.29
CA TYR A 39 -0.77 -6.70 9.08
C TYR A 39 -1.51 -5.43 8.63
N CYS A 40 -2.53 -5.55 7.78
CA CYS A 40 -3.16 -4.40 7.16
C CYS A 40 -3.88 -3.50 8.17
N TYR A 41 -3.34 -2.30 8.37
CA TYR A 41 -4.00 -1.31 9.21
C TYR A 41 -5.34 -0.84 8.63
N ALA A 42 -5.48 -0.83 7.29
CA ALA A 42 -6.67 -0.38 6.61
C ALA A 42 -7.89 -1.29 6.81
N SER A 43 -7.72 -2.45 7.44
CA SER A 43 -8.85 -3.33 7.82
C SER A 43 -9.92 -2.63 8.65
N PHE A 44 -9.58 -1.52 9.35
CA PHE A 44 -10.56 -0.70 10.07
C PHE A 44 -11.60 -0.06 9.13
N MET A 45 -11.28 0.11 7.84
CA MET A 45 -12.19 0.69 6.84
C MET A 45 -13.45 -0.15 6.64
N LYS A 46 -13.37 -1.46 6.89
CA LYS A 46 -14.53 -2.35 6.80
C LYS A 46 -15.76 -1.83 7.56
N ARG A 47 -15.58 -1.23 8.73
CA ARG A 47 -16.67 -0.65 9.54
C ARG A 47 -17.51 0.43 8.83
N PHE A 48 -16.98 1.00 7.73
CA PHE A 48 -17.66 2.04 6.95
C PHE A 48 -18.28 1.52 5.65
N THR A 49 -18.25 0.21 5.39
CA THR A 49 -18.64 -0.38 4.09
C THR A 49 -19.92 -1.18 4.20
N GLY A 50 -20.45 -1.64 5.19
CA GLY A 50 -21.58 -2.57 5.29
C GLY A 50 -21.24 -4.02 4.90
N HIS A 51 -19.97 -4.32 4.58
CA HIS A 51 -19.51 -5.68 4.33
C HIS A 51 -19.43 -6.50 5.62
N THR A 52 -19.90 -7.75 5.55
CA THR A 52 -19.76 -8.74 6.62
C THR A 52 -18.56 -9.66 6.39
N GLU A 53 -18.13 -9.82 5.14
CA GLU A 53 -16.99 -10.63 4.71
C GLU A 53 -15.68 -10.14 5.34
N PRO A 54 -14.68 -11.01 5.56
CA PRO A 54 -13.37 -10.61 6.06
C PRO A 54 -12.70 -9.54 5.18
N TRP A 55 -11.90 -8.65 5.77
CA TRP A 55 -11.05 -7.74 5.02
C TRP A 55 -10.08 -8.54 4.15
N GLY A 56 -10.01 -8.20 2.87
CA GLY A 56 -9.18 -8.92 1.89
C GLY A 56 -9.95 -9.92 1.04
N THR A 57 -11.25 -10.15 1.30
CA THR A 57 -12.08 -11.08 0.51
C THR A 57 -13.21 -10.38 -0.25
N PHE A 58 -13.33 -9.06 -0.16
CA PHE A 58 -14.27 -8.25 -0.96
C PHE A 58 -13.57 -7.08 -1.65
N LEU A 59 -14.15 -6.63 -2.75
CA LEU A 59 -13.67 -5.46 -3.49
C LEU A 59 -14.87 -4.66 -4.02
N ASP A 60 -15.00 -3.40 -3.59
CA ASP A 60 -15.89 -2.45 -4.24
C ASP A 60 -15.08 -1.62 -5.25
N VAL A 61 -15.52 -1.62 -6.47
CA VAL A 61 -14.96 -0.85 -7.60
C VAL A 61 -15.70 0.46 -7.71
N LYS A 62 -15.03 1.58 -7.49
CA LYS A 62 -15.68 2.88 -7.51
C LYS A 62 -15.93 3.40 -8.91
N ASN A 63 -17.14 3.88 -9.14
CA ASN A 63 -17.52 4.69 -10.27
C ASN A 63 -17.73 6.14 -9.81
N TRP A 64 -17.19 7.11 -10.57
CA TRP A 64 -17.33 8.54 -10.30
C TRP A 64 -17.61 9.33 -11.57
N LYS A 65 -18.15 10.55 -11.40
CA LYS A 65 -18.32 11.47 -12.53
C LYS A 65 -16.93 11.92 -13.02
N PRO A 66 -16.70 11.99 -14.35
CA PRO A 66 -15.41 12.38 -14.91
C PRO A 66 -14.89 13.70 -14.32
N ILE A 67 -13.58 13.77 -14.08
CA ILE A 67 -12.89 15.00 -13.69
C ILE A 67 -12.71 15.86 -14.95
N THR A 68 -13.58 16.84 -15.15
CA THR A 68 -13.58 17.70 -16.35
C THR A 68 -12.63 18.88 -16.25
N ASN A 69 -12.15 19.23 -15.05
CA ASN A 69 -11.18 20.29 -14.81
C ASN A 69 -10.01 19.78 -13.95
N PRO A 70 -8.97 19.18 -14.56
CA PRO A 70 -7.80 18.68 -13.83
C PRO A 70 -6.99 19.81 -13.18
N HIS A 71 -6.98 21.04 -13.73
CA HIS A 71 -6.26 22.19 -13.19
C HIS A 71 -6.73 22.61 -11.79
N LYS A 72 -7.90 22.14 -11.35
CA LYS A 72 -8.34 22.29 -9.96
C LYS A 72 -7.35 21.67 -8.96
N TYR A 73 -6.53 20.75 -9.41
CA TYR A 73 -5.58 19.99 -8.59
C TYR A 73 -4.13 20.43 -8.83
N ASP A 74 -3.89 21.53 -9.53
CA ASP A 74 -2.55 22.10 -9.73
C ASP A 74 -1.89 22.43 -8.39
N GLY A 75 -0.64 21.99 -8.23
CA GLY A 75 0.13 22.14 -6.99
C GLY A 75 -0.34 21.27 -5.80
N GLU A 76 -1.43 20.54 -5.95
CA GLU A 76 -1.94 19.64 -4.90
C GLU A 76 -1.26 18.26 -4.99
N ARG A 77 -1.03 17.64 -3.83
CA ARG A 77 -0.56 16.26 -3.76
C ARG A 77 -1.74 15.29 -3.84
N VAL A 78 -1.62 14.31 -4.72
CA VAL A 78 -2.60 13.24 -4.92
C VAL A 78 -1.95 11.90 -4.53
N VAL A 79 -2.34 11.37 -3.36
CA VAL A 79 -1.82 10.10 -2.84
C VAL A 79 -2.79 8.98 -3.19
N ILE A 80 -2.35 8.06 -4.07
CA ILE A 80 -3.11 6.90 -4.52
C ILE A 80 -2.64 5.67 -3.74
N GLY A 81 -3.58 4.93 -3.14
CA GLY A 81 -3.27 3.68 -2.47
C GLY A 81 -3.02 3.82 -0.97
N SER A 82 -3.59 4.80 -0.29
CA SER A 82 -3.41 4.99 1.16
C SER A 82 -4.12 3.94 2.03
N VAL A 83 -5.25 3.37 1.60
CA VAL A 83 -6.00 2.34 2.35
C VAL A 83 -6.40 1.13 1.51
N THR A 84 -6.04 1.11 0.24
CA THR A 84 -6.15 -0.02 -0.68
C THR A 84 -5.03 0.08 -1.69
N ASP A 85 -4.67 -0.99 -2.39
CA ASP A 85 -3.72 -0.87 -3.49
C ASP A 85 -4.46 -0.49 -4.77
N GLY A 86 -4.11 0.66 -5.36
CA GLY A 86 -4.69 1.13 -6.62
C GLY A 86 -4.32 0.24 -7.81
N TYR A 87 -3.22 -0.52 -7.69
CA TYR A 87 -2.77 -1.49 -8.69
C TYR A 87 -2.97 -2.93 -8.23
N ASN A 88 -4.03 -3.18 -7.46
CA ASN A 88 -4.42 -4.53 -7.13
C ASN A 88 -4.74 -5.36 -8.40
N PRO A 89 -4.77 -6.70 -8.36
CA PRO A 89 -4.92 -7.53 -9.57
C PRO A 89 -6.15 -7.19 -10.44
N TYR A 90 -7.23 -6.71 -9.84
CA TYR A 90 -8.45 -6.35 -10.56
C TYR A 90 -8.35 -5.00 -11.30
N GLU A 91 -7.31 -4.21 -11.05
CA GLU A 91 -7.02 -3.01 -11.82
C GLU A 91 -6.68 -3.34 -13.29
N GLU A 92 -6.25 -4.57 -13.58
CA GLU A 92 -6.02 -5.05 -14.95
C GLU A 92 -7.34 -5.13 -15.75
N GLU A 93 -8.45 -5.40 -15.07
CA GLU A 93 -9.80 -5.49 -15.66
C GLU A 93 -10.53 -4.14 -15.60
N PHE A 94 -10.56 -3.52 -14.43
CA PHE A 94 -11.41 -2.35 -14.18
C PHE A 94 -10.79 -1.02 -14.57
N HIS A 95 -9.47 -0.91 -14.69
CA HIS A 95 -8.72 0.29 -15.13
C HIS A 95 -9.06 1.58 -14.36
N ARG A 96 -9.42 1.51 -13.09
CA ARG A 96 -9.86 2.68 -12.32
C ARG A 96 -8.72 3.63 -11.97
N THR A 97 -7.55 3.11 -11.64
CA THR A 97 -6.36 3.94 -11.40
C THR A 97 -5.86 4.57 -12.69
N ARG A 98 -5.80 3.81 -13.79
CA ARG A 98 -5.45 4.34 -15.10
C ARG A 98 -6.40 5.46 -15.52
N ARG A 99 -7.72 5.24 -15.44
CA ARG A 99 -8.75 6.25 -15.74
C ARG A 99 -8.53 7.52 -14.90
N LEU A 100 -8.26 7.39 -13.59
CA LEU A 100 -7.99 8.54 -12.73
C LEU A 100 -6.79 9.36 -13.23
N LEU A 101 -5.69 8.68 -13.58
CA LEU A 101 -4.49 9.34 -14.11
C LEU A 101 -4.77 10.01 -15.46
N GLU A 102 -5.54 9.39 -16.35
CA GLU A 102 -5.96 9.98 -17.62
C GLU A 102 -6.81 11.25 -17.42
N GLU A 103 -7.74 11.22 -16.45
CA GLU A 103 -8.57 12.38 -16.09
C GLU A 103 -7.79 13.52 -15.43
N LEU A 104 -6.66 13.22 -14.75
CA LEU A 104 -5.77 14.22 -14.13
C LEU A 104 -4.68 14.72 -15.06
N ARG A 105 -4.49 14.09 -16.22
CA ARG A 105 -3.44 14.48 -17.16
C ARG A 105 -3.59 15.94 -17.60
N GLY A 106 -2.46 16.66 -17.64
CA GLY A 106 -2.40 18.08 -17.96
C GLY A 106 -2.47 19.00 -16.74
N SER A 107 -2.72 18.44 -15.53
CA SER A 107 -2.56 19.20 -14.27
C SER A 107 -1.13 19.17 -13.78
N ASP A 108 -0.78 20.13 -12.93
CA ASP A 108 0.48 20.19 -12.18
C ASP A 108 0.38 19.44 -10.82
N ALA A 109 -0.50 18.46 -10.72
CA ALA A 109 -0.64 17.64 -9.52
C ALA A 109 0.63 16.83 -9.23
N GLU A 110 1.03 16.76 -7.96
CA GLU A 110 2.08 15.84 -7.50
C GLU A 110 1.47 14.45 -7.25
N ILE A 111 1.75 13.49 -8.11
CA ILE A 111 1.23 12.13 -8.01
C ILE A 111 2.13 11.28 -7.12
N MET A 112 1.57 10.70 -6.07
CA MET A 112 2.24 9.73 -5.20
C MET A 112 1.45 8.43 -5.20
N ILE A 113 2.08 7.34 -5.59
CA ILE A 113 1.47 6.00 -5.64
C ILE A 113 2.12 5.13 -4.58
N CYS A 114 1.28 4.46 -3.76
CA CYS A 114 1.71 3.43 -2.82
C CYS A 114 1.21 2.08 -3.30
N THR A 115 2.12 1.14 -3.58
CA THR A 115 1.74 -0.16 -4.15
C THR A 115 2.64 -1.30 -3.71
N LYS A 116 2.16 -2.54 -3.86
CA LYS A 116 2.91 -3.79 -3.81
C LYS A 116 2.91 -4.51 -5.18
N SER A 117 2.43 -3.82 -6.23
CA SER A 117 2.18 -4.44 -7.53
C SER A 117 3.13 -3.95 -8.60
N ASP A 118 3.54 -4.82 -9.47
CA ASP A 118 4.28 -4.48 -10.70
C ASP A 118 3.37 -3.99 -11.84
N LEU A 119 2.04 -4.07 -11.68
CA LEU A 119 1.08 -3.58 -12.68
C LEU A 119 1.20 -2.07 -12.94
N VAL A 120 1.79 -1.30 -12.01
CA VAL A 120 2.07 0.13 -12.20
C VAL A 120 2.95 0.39 -13.44
N LEU A 121 3.75 -0.59 -13.86
CA LEU A 121 4.58 -0.50 -15.08
C LEU A 121 3.75 -0.30 -16.36
N ARG A 122 2.50 -0.78 -16.38
CA ARG A 122 1.55 -0.55 -17.49
C ARG A 122 1.35 0.94 -17.78
N ASP A 123 1.41 1.77 -16.75
CA ASP A 123 1.02 3.18 -16.78
C ASP A 123 2.22 4.14 -16.74
N LEU A 124 3.46 3.64 -16.96
CA LEU A 124 4.67 4.48 -16.96
C LEU A 124 4.63 5.62 -17.99
N ASP A 125 4.04 5.37 -19.16
CA ASP A 125 3.84 6.37 -20.21
C ASP A 125 2.99 7.55 -19.70
N LEU A 126 1.92 7.23 -19.00
CA LEU A 126 0.99 8.20 -18.44
C LEU A 126 1.61 8.92 -17.23
N LEU A 127 2.30 8.20 -16.36
CA LEU A 127 2.98 8.77 -15.19
C LEU A 127 4.04 9.80 -15.59
N LYS A 128 4.79 9.56 -16.68
CA LYS A 128 5.76 10.51 -17.24
C LYS A 128 5.14 11.82 -17.73
N SER A 129 3.84 11.88 -17.94
CA SER A 129 3.16 13.11 -18.36
C SER A 129 2.93 14.11 -17.21
N PHE A 130 3.15 13.71 -15.96
CA PHE A 130 3.02 14.58 -14.79
C PHE A 130 4.39 15.17 -14.40
N PRO A 131 4.43 16.43 -13.93
CA PRO A 131 5.68 17.08 -13.58
C PRO A 131 6.38 16.49 -12.35
N LYS A 132 5.59 15.90 -11.44
CA LYS A 132 6.09 15.28 -10.21
C LYS A 132 5.37 13.97 -9.95
N VAL A 133 6.10 12.88 -10.05
CA VAL A 133 5.60 11.53 -9.73
C VAL A 133 6.56 10.83 -8.78
N THR A 134 5.99 10.17 -7.80
CA THR A 134 6.72 9.28 -6.90
C THR A 134 5.95 7.95 -6.81
N VAL A 135 6.65 6.85 -7.05
CA VAL A 135 6.08 5.52 -6.80
C VAL A 135 6.79 4.88 -5.62
N SER A 136 6.01 4.46 -4.64
CA SER A 136 6.48 3.88 -3.38
C SER A 136 6.08 2.42 -3.30
N TRP A 137 7.07 1.51 -3.27
CA TRP A 137 6.83 0.08 -3.06
C TRP A 137 7.00 -0.32 -1.61
N SER A 138 6.01 -1.04 -1.08
CA SER A 138 6.16 -1.68 0.24
C SER A 138 6.98 -2.97 0.11
N VAL A 139 8.18 -2.96 0.71
CA VAL A 139 9.11 -4.09 0.78
C VAL A 139 9.52 -4.26 2.23
N ASN A 140 8.99 -5.27 2.92
CA ASN A 140 9.25 -5.47 4.36
C ASN A 140 10.12 -6.70 4.65
N THR A 141 10.57 -7.40 3.60
CA THR A 141 11.43 -8.58 3.67
C THR A 141 12.07 -8.82 2.31
N LEU A 142 13.16 -9.59 2.28
CA LEU A 142 13.70 -10.23 1.08
C LEU A 142 13.42 -11.75 1.08
N ASP A 143 12.77 -12.27 2.12
CA ASP A 143 12.35 -13.67 2.24
C ASP A 143 10.98 -13.86 1.55
N GLU A 144 10.98 -14.59 0.44
CA GLU A 144 9.76 -14.85 -0.36
C GLU A 144 8.74 -15.68 0.41
N GLN A 145 9.18 -16.59 1.30
CA GLN A 145 8.27 -17.39 2.11
C GLN A 145 7.56 -16.52 3.15
N PHE A 146 8.31 -15.67 3.85
CA PHE A 146 7.72 -14.72 4.78
C PHE A 146 6.77 -13.76 4.06
N CYS A 147 7.16 -13.28 2.87
CA CYS A 147 6.28 -12.44 2.04
C CYS A 147 4.96 -13.14 1.72
N ALA A 148 5.01 -14.36 1.22
CA ALA A 148 3.83 -15.17 0.88
C ALA A 148 2.96 -15.51 2.10
N ASP A 149 3.58 -15.66 3.28
CA ASP A 149 2.84 -15.85 4.54
C ASP A 149 2.12 -14.57 4.99
N MET A 150 2.60 -13.40 4.57
CA MET A 150 2.12 -12.10 5.05
C MET A 150 1.13 -11.40 4.13
N ASP A 151 1.24 -11.55 2.81
CA ASP A 151 0.32 -10.94 1.84
C ASP A 151 0.21 -11.76 0.54
N ASN A 152 -0.82 -11.45 -0.25
CA ASN A 152 -1.11 -12.10 -1.53
C ASN A 152 -0.73 -11.20 -2.72
N ALA A 153 0.11 -10.21 -2.51
CA ALA A 153 0.61 -9.39 -3.61
C ALA A 153 1.67 -10.13 -4.43
N VAL A 154 2.26 -9.47 -5.41
CA VAL A 154 3.33 -10.07 -6.22
C VAL A 154 4.57 -10.36 -5.35
N SER A 155 5.42 -11.28 -5.79
CA SER A 155 6.67 -11.65 -5.11
C SER A 155 7.59 -10.44 -4.87
N ILE A 156 8.51 -10.57 -3.93
CA ILE A 156 9.51 -9.51 -3.67
C ILE A 156 10.35 -9.27 -4.91
N GLU A 157 10.78 -10.32 -5.60
CA GLU A 157 11.52 -10.20 -6.86
C GLU A 157 10.78 -9.31 -7.87
N ARG A 158 9.47 -9.53 -8.06
CA ARG A 158 8.66 -8.71 -8.98
C ARG A 158 8.55 -7.26 -8.52
N ARG A 159 8.40 -7.01 -7.20
CA ARG A 159 8.36 -5.64 -6.63
C ARG A 159 9.67 -4.91 -6.89
N LEU A 160 10.81 -5.54 -6.58
CA LEU A 160 12.15 -4.96 -6.78
C LEU A 160 12.44 -4.70 -8.25
N LYS A 161 12.09 -5.65 -9.13
CA LYS A 161 12.22 -5.48 -10.59
C LYS A 161 11.38 -4.30 -11.08
N ALA A 162 10.14 -4.18 -10.63
CA ALA A 162 9.27 -3.07 -11.03
C ALA A 162 9.78 -1.72 -10.51
N MET A 163 10.30 -1.66 -9.29
CA MET A 163 10.93 -0.45 -8.74
C MET A 163 12.14 -0.04 -9.58
N ARG A 164 13.03 -0.97 -9.91
CA ARG A 164 14.21 -0.72 -10.77
C ARG A 164 13.80 -0.18 -12.14
N GLN A 165 12.83 -0.82 -12.81
CA GLN A 165 12.35 -0.37 -14.13
C GLN A 165 11.72 1.04 -14.08
N THR A 166 11.04 1.37 -12.98
CA THR A 166 10.46 2.69 -12.77
C THR A 166 11.54 3.74 -12.54
N TYR A 167 12.58 3.41 -11.77
CA TYR A 167 13.77 4.27 -11.60
C TYR A 167 14.49 4.52 -12.94
N GLU A 168 14.76 3.46 -13.71
CA GLU A 168 15.37 3.53 -15.05
C GLU A 168 14.51 4.36 -16.03
N ALA A 169 13.20 4.38 -15.84
CA ALA A 169 12.29 5.22 -16.59
C ALA A 169 12.32 6.70 -16.21
N GLY A 170 13.14 7.10 -15.19
CA GLY A 170 13.30 8.46 -14.71
C GLY A 170 12.20 8.93 -13.76
N ILE A 171 11.40 8.02 -13.21
CA ILE A 171 10.38 8.31 -12.21
C ILE A 171 10.97 8.09 -10.82
N ARG A 172 10.73 9.04 -9.91
CA ARG A 172 11.19 8.95 -8.52
C ARG A 172 10.63 7.72 -7.82
N THR A 173 11.51 6.95 -7.19
CA THR A 173 11.17 5.71 -6.50
C THR A 173 11.41 5.80 -4.99
N VAL A 174 10.54 5.17 -4.23
CA VAL A 174 10.66 5.03 -2.78
C VAL A 174 10.56 3.55 -2.42
N CYS A 175 11.55 3.06 -1.67
CA CYS A 175 11.42 1.79 -0.97
C CYS A 175 10.80 2.06 0.41
N PHE A 176 9.57 1.61 0.62
CA PHE A 176 8.88 1.74 1.90
C PHE A 176 9.02 0.44 2.68
N VAL A 177 9.98 0.40 3.60
CA VAL A 177 10.21 -0.75 4.49
C VAL A 177 9.14 -0.71 5.58
N SER A 178 7.96 -1.24 5.25
CA SER A 178 6.76 -1.22 6.10
C SER A 178 5.92 -2.48 5.95
N PRO A 179 5.53 -3.07 7.08
CA PRO A 179 6.04 -2.80 8.42
C PRO A 179 7.36 -3.52 8.72
N ILE A 180 8.19 -2.92 9.57
CA ILE A 180 9.38 -3.59 10.12
C ILE A 180 8.94 -4.54 11.24
N PHE A 181 9.14 -5.84 11.02
CA PHE A 181 8.94 -6.87 12.04
C PHE A 181 10.21 -7.02 12.88
N PRO A 182 10.19 -6.77 14.19
CA PRO A 182 11.36 -6.87 15.04
C PRO A 182 12.08 -8.22 14.90
N ARG A 183 13.38 -8.18 14.60
CA ARG A 183 14.27 -9.36 14.42
C ARG A 183 13.91 -10.28 13.23
N ILE A 184 12.89 -9.95 12.41
CA ILE A 184 12.52 -10.71 11.22
C ILE A 184 12.86 -9.89 9.96
N THR A 185 12.47 -8.61 9.92
CA THR A 185 12.85 -7.73 8.82
C THR A 185 14.33 -7.37 8.90
N ASP A 186 15.12 -7.81 7.93
CA ASP A 186 16.51 -7.36 7.77
C ASP A 186 16.55 -6.05 6.99
N VAL A 187 16.40 -4.94 7.72
CA VAL A 187 16.41 -3.59 7.15
C VAL A 187 17.71 -3.29 6.40
N LYS A 188 18.85 -3.80 6.94
CA LYS A 188 20.15 -3.57 6.32
C LYS A 188 20.25 -4.26 4.96
N ALA A 189 19.85 -5.52 4.88
CA ALA A 189 19.84 -6.26 3.63
C ALA A 189 18.93 -5.60 2.58
N ILE A 190 17.73 -5.11 2.99
CA ILE A 190 16.82 -4.38 2.08
C ILE A 190 17.49 -3.10 1.57
N ILE A 191 18.13 -2.31 2.44
CA ILE A 191 18.83 -1.07 2.04
C ILE A 191 19.93 -1.39 1.01
N GLU A 192 20.77 -2.40 1.28
CA GLU A 192 21.83 -2.79 0.35
C GLU A 192 21.29 -3.25 -1.00
N GLU A 193 20.15 -3.94 -1.03
CA GLU A 193 19.51 -4.38 -2.27
C GLU A 193 19.00 -3.21 -3.12
N VAL A 194 18.41 -2.18 -2.48
CA VAL A 194 17.67 -1.13 -3.23
C VAL A 194 18.46 0.17 -3.41
N LYS A 195 19.61 0.37 -2.76
CA LYS A 195 20.34 1.64 -2.72
C LYS A 195 20.66 2.26 -4.08
N ASP A 196 20.79 1.44 -5.13
CA ASP A 196 21.18 1.90 -6.46
C ASP A 196 19.97 2.29 -7.34
N TYR A 197 18.73 2.04 -6.87
CA TYR A 197 17.49 2.31 -7.61
C TYR A 197 16.31 2.74 -6.73
N ALA A 198 16.59 3.21 -5.52
CA ALA A 198 15.61 3.88 -4.68
C ALA A 198 16.12 5.29 -4.33
N ASP A 199 15.39 6.33 -4.75
CA ASP A 199 15.73 7.72 -4.42
C ASP A 199 15.54 8.04 -2.94
N LEU A 200 14.69 7.26 -2.26
CA LEU A 200 14.39 7.42 -0.85
C LEU A 200 14.00 6.08 -0.23
N ILE A 201 14.40 5.88 1.00
CA ILE A 201 14.00 4.73 1.82
C ILE A 201 13.23 5.24 3.03
N TRP A 202 11.96 4.83 3.16
CA TRP A 202 11.12 5.11 4.33
C TRP A 202 11.03 3.88 5.21
N LEU A 203 11.10 4.11 6.52
CA LEU A 203 11.08 3.06 7.53
C LEU A 203 9.86 3.25 8.43
N GLU A 204 9.05 2.20 8.59
CA GLU A 204 7.90 2.22 9.48
C GLU A 204 7.85 0.95 10.33
N ASN A 205 7.77 1.13 11.63
CA ASN A 205 7.68 0.02 12.57
C ASN A 205 6.31 -0.67 12.52
N LEU A 206 6.31 -1.97 12.74
CA LEU A 206 5.09 -2.73 12.92
C LEU A 206 4.26 -2.15 14.08
N ASN A 207 3.02 -1.80 13.80
CA ASN A 207 2.09 -1.25 14.79
C ASN A 207 1.00 -2.29 15.11
N LEU A 208 1.27 -3.18 16.06
CA LEU A 208 0.34 -4.24 16.47
C LEU A 208 -0.86 -3.69 17.27
N ARG A 209 -1.84 -3.18 16.55
CA ARG A 209 -3.11 -2.67 17.11
C ARG A 209 -4.30 -3.28 16.38
N GLY A 210 -5.48 -3.25 17.03
CA GLY A 210 -6.72 -3.66 16.40
C GLY A 210 -6.82 -5.16 16.11
N GLN A 211 -7.57 -5.49 15.08
CA GLN A 211 -8.02 -6.87 14.80
C GLN A 211 -6.88 -7.81 14.34
N PHE A 212 -5.88 -7.29 13.63
CA PHE A 212 -4.80 -8.13 13.09
C PHE A 212 -3.74 -8.54 14.13
N LYS A 213 -3.70 -7.89 15.30
CA LYS A 213 -2.73 -8.20 16.37
C LYS A 213 -2.73 -9.68 16.74
N GLY A 214 -3.91 -10.26 16.95
CA GLY A 214 -4.06 -11.69 17.33
C GLY A 214 -3.44 -12.61 16.28
N GLY A 215 -3.77 -12.40 15.01
CA GLY A 215 -3.25 -13.22 13.91
C GLY A 215 -1.73 -13.12 13.75
N ILE A 216 -1.16 -11.93 13.88
CA ILE A 216 0.31 -11.75 13.84
C ILE A 216 0.97 -12.43 15.03
N MET A 217 0.45 -12.26 16.26
CA MET A 217 1.03 -12.91 17.45
C MET A 217 0.93 -14.44 17.37
N THR A 218 -0.12 -14.99 16.78
CA THR A 218 -0.23 -16.42 16.52
C THR A 218 0.83 -16.87 15.53
N TYR A 219 1.00 -16.16 14.40
CA TYR A 219 2.03 -16.46 13.42
C TYR A 219 3.46 -16.43 14.04
N ILE A 220 3.77 -15.41 14.84
CA ILE A 220 5.06 -15.32 15.52
C ILE A 220 5.26 -16.52 16.47
N ARG A 221 4.22 -16.93 17.19
CA ARG A 221 4.31 -18.08 18.10
C ARG A 221 4.58 -19.39 17.37
N GLU A 222 3.99 -19.54 16.19
CA GLU A 222 4.14 -20.76 15.38
C GLU A 222 5.48 -20.84 14.64
N LYS A 223 5.94 -19.72 14.08
CA LYS A 223 7.12 -19.67 13.20
C LYS A 223 8.41 -19.20 13.89
N TYR A 224 8.28 -18.36 14.91
CA TYR A 224 9.39 -17.70 15.61
C TYR A 224 9.17 -17.71 17.13
N PRO A 225 8.97 -18.90 17.77
CA PRO A 225 8.60 -18.99 19.20
C PRO A 225 9.57 -18.26 20.12
N ASP A 226 10.85 -18.24 19.80
CA ASP A 226 11.90 -17.58 20.59
C ASP A 226 11.75 -16.03 20.60
N LEU A 227 11.00 -15.45 19.66
CA LEU A 227 10.75 -14.01 19.59
C LEU A 227 9.51 -13.58 20.40
N ILE A 228 8.71 -14.50 20.93
CA ILE A 228 7.50 -14.17 21.69
C ILE A 228 7.78 -13.22 22.86
N PRO A 229 8.81 -13.44 23.72
CA PRO A 229 9.10 -12.53 24.83
C PRO A 229 9.37 -11.10 24.35
N LEU A 230 10.13 -10.93 23.25
CA LEU A 230 10.43 -9.62 22.67
C LEU A 230 9.16 -8.93 22.15
N TYR A 231 8.28 -9.67 21.42
CA TYR A 231 7.03 -9.11 20.89
C TYR A 231 6.06 -8.73 22.02
N GLU A 232 6.01 -9.50 23.09
CA GLU A 232 5.22 -9.18 24.28
C GLU A 232 5.75 -7.93 24.99
N GLU A 233 7.05 -7.79 25.13
CA GLU A 233 7.68 -6.60 25.71
C GLU A 233 7.36 -5.34 24.86
N ILE A 234 7.55 -5.40 23.53
CA ILE A 234 7.33 -4.25 22.65
C ILE A 234 5.85 -3.86 22.57
N TYR A 235 4.93 -4.84 22.48
CA TYR A 235 3.54 -4.61 22.12
C TYR A 235 2.52 -4.82 23.23
N ASN A 236 2.95 -5.22 24.46
CA ASN A 236 2.07 -5.38 25.60
C ASN A 236 2.14 -4.16 26.51
N LYS A 237 1.10 -3.31 26.50
CA LYS A 237 1.02 -2.11 27.32
C LYS A 237 1.15 -2.38 28.83
N LYS A 238 0.71 -3.57 29.32
CA LYS A 238 0.81 -3.89 30.75
C LYS A 238 2.24 -4.09 31.23
N LEU A 239 3.17 -4.50 30.36
CA LEU A 239 4.58 -4.64 30.70
C LEU A 239 5.30 -3.29 30.67
N ARG A 240 4.93 -2.38 29.76
CA ARG A 240 5.50 -1.02 29.69
C ARG A 240 5.25 -0.19 30.96
N MET A 241 4.05 -0.31 31.57
CA MET A 241 3.70 0.42 32.79
C MET A 241 4.36 -0.13 34.09
N ARG A 242 5.10 -1.26 33.99
CA ARG A 242 5.85 -1.83 35.13
C ARG A 242 7.35 -1.52 35.08
N ALA A 243 7.82 -0.93 33.99
CA ALA A 243 9.23 -0.56 33.78
C ALA A 243 9.50 0.94 33.99
N GLU A 244 8.44 1.74 34.26
CA GLU A 244 8.48 3.12 34.76
C GLU A 244 8.19 3.12 36.26
#